data_8fc353a947c69d97a0fe2c757a3bf6b3
#
_entry.id   8fc353a947c69d97a0fe2c757a3bf6b3
#
_cell.length_a   1.000
_cell.length_b   1.000
_cell.length_c   1.000
_cell.angle_alpha   90.00
_cell.angle_beta   90.00
_cell.angle_gamma   90.00
#
_symmetry.space_group_name_H-M   'P 1'
#
loop_
_entity.id
_entity.type
_entity.pdbx_description
1 polymer ?
#
loop_
_entity_poly.entity_id
_entity_poly.type
_entity_poly.pdbx_seq_one_letter_code
_entity_poly.pdbx_strand_id
1 'polypeptide(L)'
;MTRKKLFITGASGFLGWHLCGAAQLDWDVYGAVNRNRINIPGITVLPIDLTDRSSLKDLMQDLQPDAVIHAAALSRPNDCQSNPDASFAVNVRASLNLAEYCGALEIPCVFTSTDQVFDGLNPPYNESAPVSPINLYGEHKVLAEKGMGERNSNAIVCRMPLMFGVAPYAESFLQSFANTLQAGQPLKLFTDEIRTPVSGQTAAQGILLALKQGPSCLHLGGPERISRYDFGKVLVKVLNGSEVLLQACQQADVPMAAPRPSDVSLDSSLAFKLGYRPGSVEAELQRVFGL
;
A
#
# COMPACT_ATOMS: atom_id res chain seq x y z
N MET A 1 -21.65 19.39 14.57
CA MET A 1 -21.16 19.44 13.17
C MET A 1 -21.18 18.03 12.64
N THR A 2 -21.72 17.78 11.45
CA THR A 2 -21.63 16.49 10.77
C THR A 2 -20.18 16.24 10.39
N ARG A 3 -19.69 15.00 10.62
CA ARG A 3 -18.35 14.62 10.20
C ARG A 3 -18.26 14.64 8.67
N LYS A 4 -17.08 14.96 8.13
CA LYS A 4 -16.81 14.88 6.69
C LYS A 4 -16.79 13.43 6.22
N LYS A 5 -17.27 13.17 5.02
CA LYS A 5 -17.30 11.83 4.41
C LYS A 5 -15.98 11.50 3.75
N LEU A 6 -15.38 10.37 4.11
CA LEU A 6 -14.18 9.82 3.46
C LEU A 6 -14.53 8.51 2.74
N PHE A 7 -14.31 8.48 1.43
CA PHE A 7 -14.47 7.28 0.63
C PHE A 7 -13.13 6.57 0.47
N ILE A 8 -13.05 5.31 0.95
CA ILE A 8 -11.83 4.49 0.91
C ILE A 8 -12.08 3.28 0.02
N THR A 9 -11.37 3.15 -1.10
CA THR A 9 -11.46 1.96 -1.95
C THR A 9 -10.52 0.87 -1.46
N GLY A 10 -10.89 -0.39 -1.71
CA GLY A 10 -10.07 -1.53 -1.28
C GLY A 10 -10.12 -1.80 0.23
N ALA A 11 -11.23 -1.48 0.89
CA ALA A 11 -11.41 -1.61 2.34
C ALA A 11 -11.21 -3.05 2.86
N SER A 12 -11.42 -4.08 2.04
CA SER A 12 -11.15 -5.48 2.38
C SER A 12 -9.68 -5.89 2.22
N GLY A 13 -8.84 -5.04 1.63
CA GLY A 13 -7.40 -5.26 1.50
C GLY A 13 -6.62 -4.94 2.77
N PHE A 14 -5.35 -5.35 2.81
CA PHE A 14 -4.47 -5.13 3.95
C PHE A 14 -4.41 -3.64 4.37
N LEU A 15 -4.03 -2.76 3.44
CA LEU A 15 -3.92 -1.33 3.72
C LEU A 15 -5.29 -0.69 3.98
N GLY A 16 -6.32 -1.06 3.19
CA GLY A 16 -7.67 -0.54 3.35
C GLY A 16 -8.27 -0.79 4.73
N TRP A 17 -8.02 -1.96 5.31
CA TRP A 17 -8.41 -2.27 6.68
C TRP A 17 -7.81 -1.29 7.69
N HIS A 18 -6.49 -1.07 7.64
CA HIS A 18 -5.80 -0.15 8.53
C HIS A 18 -6.25 1.30 8.33
N LEU A 19 -6.50 1.71 7.07
CA LEU A 19 -7.02 3.04 6.75
C LEU A 19 -8.41 3.26 7.34
N CYS A 20 -9.32 2.31 7.18
CA CYS A 20 -10.66 2.38 7.75
C CYS A 20 -10.61 2.53 9.29
N GLY A 21 -9.77 1.71 9.95
CA GLY A 21 -9.60 1.78 11.40
C GLY A 21 -9.01 3.10 11.88
N ALA A 22 -8.04 3.66 11.17
CA ALA A 22 -7.41 4.92 11.54
C ALA A 22 -8.30 6.15 11.24
N ALA A 23 -9.02 6.13 10.11
CA ALA A 23 -9.81 7.27 9.65
C ALA A 23 -11.12 7.49 10.43
N GLN A 24 -11.74 6.43 10.98
CA GLN A 24 -13.03 6.51 11.68
C GLN A 24 -13.04 7.42 12.92
N LEU A 25 -11.87 7.80 13.42
CA LEU A 25 -11.76 8.74 14.55
C LEU A 25 -12.21 10.15 14.15
N ASP A 26 -11.90 10.57 12.92
CA ASP A 26 -12.11 11.95 12.45
C ASP A 26 -13.14 12.05 11.31
N TRP A 27 -13.42 10.93 10.62
CA TRP A 27 -14.23 10.89 9.41
C TRP A 27 -15.45 9.99 9.55
N ASP A 28 -16.48 10.28 8.77
CA ASP A 28 -17.55 9.34 8.44
C ASP A 28 -17.07 8.50 7.25
N VAL A 29 -16.68 7.25 7.54
CA VAL A 29 -15.92 6.41 6.59
C VAL A 29 -16.84 5.50 5.80
N TYR A 30 -16.68 5.55 4.47
CA TYR A 30 -17.34 4.67 3.49
C TYR A 30 -16.29 3.81 2.81
N GLY A 31 -16.29 2.51 3.12
CA GLY A 31 -15.30 1.55 2.63
C GLY A 31 -15.81 0.74 1.44
N ALA A 32 -15.22 0.93 0.25
CA ALA A 32 -15.59 0.15 -0.94
C ALA A 32 -14.94 -1.22 -0.95
N VAL A 33 -15.73 -2.24 -1.27
CA VAL A 33 -15.30 -3.64 -1.44
C VAL A 33 -15.86 -4.20 -2.75
N ASN A 34 -15.15 -5.12 -3.40
CA ASN A 34 -15.67 -5.77 -4.61
C ASN A 34 -16.53 -7.00 -4.22
N ARG A 35 -15.88 -8.15 -4.01
CA ARG A 35 -16.58 -9.44 -3.80
C ARG A 35 -16.62 -9.87 -2.34
N ASN A 36 -15.67 -9.39 -1.54
CA ASN A 36 -15.52 -9.82 -0.15
C ASN A 36 -16.54 -9.13 0.74
N ARG A 37 -17.37 -9.92 1.42
CA ARG A 37 -18.19 -9.37 2.50
C ARG A 37 -17.31 -9.17 3.73
N ILE A 38 -17.24 -7.95 4.21
CA ILE A 38 -16.50 -7.60 5.41
C ILE A 38 -17.42 -6.86 6.38
N ASN A 39 -17.06 -6.92 7.65
CA ASN A 39 -17.68 -6.09 8.67
C ASN A 39 -16.57 -5.36 9.42
N ILE A 40 -16.49 -4.06 9.24
CA ILE A 40 -15.56 -3.20 9.99
C ILE A 40 -16.42 -2.32 10.90
N PRO A 41 -16.32 -2.46 12.23
CA PRO A 41 -17.11 -1.64 13.14
C PRO A 41 -16.87 -0.15 12.92
N GLY A 42 -17.97 0.62 12.91
CA GLY A 42 -17.90 2.08 12.80
C GLY A 42 -17.76 2.65 11.38
N ILE A 43 -17.79 1.81 10.33
CA ILE A 43 -17.80 2.29 8.94
C ILE A 43 -18.98 1.74 8.13
N THR A 44 -19.34 2.44 7.07
CA THR A 44 -20.33 1.97 6.08
C THR A 44 -19.61 1.23 4.96
N VAL A 45 -19.92 -0.05 4.78
CA VAL A 45 -19.32 -0.88 3.71
C VAL A 45 -20.19 -0.82 2.46
N LEU A 46 -19.57 -0.48 1.32
CA LEU A 46 -20.22 -0.32 0.03
C LEU A 46 -19.70 -1.36 -0.98
N PRO A 47 -20.54 -2.31 -1.44
CA PRO A 47 -20.14 -3.25 -2.49
C PRO A 47 -20.12 -2.53 -3.84
N ILE A 48 -18.98 -2.54 -4.54
CA ILE A 48 -18.82 -1.94 -5.86
C ILE A 48 -17.68 -2.57 -6.63
N ASP A 49 -17.87 -2.80 -7.93
CA ASP A 49 -16.80 -3.07 -8.89
C ASP A 49 -16.30 -1.75 -9.45
N LEU A 50 -15.08 -1.34 -9.08
CA LEU A 50 -14.47 -0.08 -9.54
C LEU A 50 -14.18 -0.08 -11.05
N THR A 51 -14.21 -1.23 -11.72
CA THR A 51 -14.04 -1.33 -13.17
C THR A 51 -15.33 -1.00 -13.93
N ASP A 52 -16.47 -1.03 -13.27
CA ASP A 52 -17.74 -0.54 -13.78
C ASP A 52 -17.85 0.99 -13.60
N ARG A 53 -17.57 1.70 -14.70
CA ARG A 53 -17.56 3.16 -14.72
C ARG A 53 -18.92 3.77 -14.37
N SER A 54 -20.03 3.15 -14.79
CA SER A 54 -21.35 3.69 -14.53
C SER A 54 -21.70 3.58 -13.04
N SER A 55 -21.53 2.42 -12.44
CA SER A 55 -21.76 2.21 -11.02
C SER A 55 -20.89 3.10 -10.14
N LEU A 56 -19.59 3.31 -10.53
CA LEU A 56 -18.70 4.22 -9.82
C LEU A 56 -19.20 5.68 -9.91
N LYS A 57 -19.66 6.11 -11.09
CA LYS A 57 -20.21 7.46 -11.28
C LYS A 57 -21.42 7.70 -10.38
N ASP A 58 -22.39 6.78 -10.43
CA ASP A 58 -23.63 6.89 -9.66
C ASP A 58 -23.30 6.94 -8.15
N LEU A 59 -22.41 6.05 -7.69
CA LEU A 59 -21.97 6.06 -6.30
C LEU A 59 -21.33 7.39 -5.88
N MET A 60 -20.43 7.95 -6.70
CA MET A 60 -19.76 9.22 -6.38
C MET A 60 -20.76 10.39 -6.34
N GLN A 61 -21.77 10.39 -7.22
CA GLN A 61 -22.82 11.41 -7.25
C GLN A 61 -23.75 11.31 -6.03
N ASP A 62 -24.12 10.08 -5.61
CA ASP A 62 -25.01 9.87 -4.46
C ASP A 62 -24.31 10.10 -3.13
N LEU A 63 -23.06 9.62 -3.02
CA LEU A 63 -22.29 9.73 -1.79
C LEU A 63 -21.80 11.14 -1.53
N GLN A 64 -21.35 11.85 -2.57
CA GLN A 64 -20.70 13.16 -2.46
C GLN A 64 -19.66 13.20 -1.34
N PRO A 65 -18.55 12.43 -1.43
CA PRO A 65 -17.54 12.41 -0.40
C PRO A 65 -16.75 13.72 -0.38
N ASP A 66 -16.27 14.12 0.80
CA ASP A 66 -15.37 15.28 0.96
C ASP A 66 -13.92 14.98 0.58
N ALA A 67 -13.54 13.70 0.57
CA ALA A 67 -12.21 13.22 0.17
C ALA A 67 -12.26 11.74 -0.22
N VAL A 68 -11.24 11.31 -0.98
CA VAL A 68 -11.09 9.92 -1.40
C VAL A 68 -9.68 9.41 -1.06
N ILE A 69 -9.58 8.15 -0.59
CA ILE A 69 -8.33 7.40 -0.56
C ILE A 69 -8.48 6.17 -1.45
N HIS A 70 -7.70 6.13 -2.53
CA HIS A 70 -7.73 5.02 -3.49
C HIS A 70 -6.62 4.01 -3.16
N ALA A 71 -7.02 2.94 -2.43
CA ALA A 71 -6.13 1.85 -2.03
C ALA A 71 -6.45 0.50 -2.71
N ALA A 72 -7.49 0.46 -3.54
CA ALA A 72 -7.81 -0.73 -4.32
C ALA A 72 -6.76 -0.96 -5.42
N ALA A 73 -6.23 -2.17 -5.50
CA ALA A 73 -5.28 -2.58 -6.53
C ALA A 73 -5.23 -4.09 -6.68
N LEU A 74 -4.84 -4.56 -7.86
CA LEU A 74 -4.21 -5.86 -8.02
C LEU A 74 -2.72 -5.65 -7.71
N SER A 75 -2.29 -6.01 -6.47
CA SER A 75 -1.02 -5.55 -5.90
C SER A 75 0.11 -6.60 -5.92
N ARG A 76 -0.15 -7.81 -6.40
CA ARG A 76 0.86 -8.86 -6.53
C ARG A 76 1.49 -8.79 -7.93
N PRO A 77 2.78 -8.45 -8.07
CA PRO A 77 3.40 -8.30 -9.38
C PRO A 77 3.30 -9.55 -10.27
N ASN A 78 3.42 -10.76 -9.70
CA ASN A 78 3.23 -11.99 -10.47
C ASN A 78 1.81 -12.12 -11.05
N ASP A 79 0.78 -11.73 -10.28
CA ASP A 79 -0.62 -11.77 -10.75
C ASP A 79 -0.86 -10.73 -11.85
N CYS A 80 -0.25 -9.54 -11.72
CA CYS A 80 -0.30 -8.51 -12.77
C CYS A 80 0.37 -8.98 -14.05
N GLN A 81 1.54 -9.63 -13.94
CA GLN A 81 2.28 -10.15 -15.08
C GLN A 81 1.52 -11.29 -15.79
N SER A 82 0.84 -12.13 -15.03
CA SER A 82 0.05 -13.26 -15.56
C SER A 82 -1.32 -12.82 -16.10
N ASN A 83 -1.86 -11.69 -15.64
CA ASN A 83 -3.18 -11.20 -16.02
C ASN A 83 -3.14 -9.70 -16.36
N PRO A 84 -2.47 -9.30 -17.46
CA PRO A 84 -2.21 -7.90 -17.79
C PRO A 84 -3.49 -7.08 -17.97
N ASP A 85 -4.52 -7.63 -18.63
CA ASP A 85 -5.78 -6.91 -18.88
C ASP A 85 -6.55 -6.63 -17.60
N ALA A 86 -6.62 -7.60 -16.69
CA ALA A 86 -7.24 -7.42 -15.38
C ALA A 86 -6.46 -6.41 -14.53
N SER A 87 -5.13 -6.48 -14.57
CA SER A 87 -4.26 -5.53 -13.90
C SER A 87 -4.44 -4.11 -14.46
N PHE A 88 -4.50 -3.93 -15.77
CA PHE A 88 -4.75 -2.64 -16.39
C PHE A 88 -6.14 -2.08 -16.03
N ALA A 89 -7.17 -2.93 -16.06
CA ALA A 89 -8.54 -2.52 -15.72
C ALA A 89 -8.64 -1.98 -14.29
N VAL A 90 -8.02 -2.68 -13.32
CA VAL A 90 -8.09 -2.32 -11.89
C VAL A 90 -7.10 -1.21 -11.55
N ASN A 91 -5.82 -1.36 -11.95
CA ASN A 91 -4.76 -0.47 -11.49
C ASN A 91 -4.68 0.84 -12.28
N VAL A 92 -5.15 0.85 -13.54
CA VAL A 92 -5.10 2.05 -14.39
C VAL A 92 -6.49 2.60 -14.60
N ARG A 93 -7.35 1.88 -15.34
CA ARG A 93 -8.64 2.41 -15.80
C ARG A 93 -9.54 2.85 -14.65
N ALA A 94 -9.69 2.00 -13.61
CA ALA A 94 -10.50 2.36 -12.44
C ALA A 94 -9.92 3.56 -11.69
N SER A 95 -8.59 3.65 -11.57
CA SER A 95 -7.91 4.79 -10.93
C SER A 95 -8.17 6.10 -11.70
N LEU A 96 -8.08 6.07 -13.04
CA LEU A 96 -8.34 7.25 -13.88
C LEU A 96 -9.80 7.71 -13.83
N ASN A 97 -10.75 6.76 -13.83
CA ASN A 97 -12.17 7.09 -13.67
C ASN A 97 -12.44 7.75 -12.31
N LEU A 98 -11.85 7.22 -11.24
CA LEU A 98 -12.01 7.79 -9.90
C LEU A 98 -11.41 9.20 -9.82
N ALA A 99 -10.23 9.41 -10.41
CA ALA A 99 -9.59 10.73 -10.46
C ALA A 99 -10.43 11.75 -11.22
N GLU A 100 -11.06 11.35 -12.35
CA GLU A 100 -11.96 12.19 -13.13
C GLU A 100 -13.17 12.65 -12.29
N TYR A 101 -13.78 11.74 -11.52
CA TYR A 101 -14.89 12.10 -10.65
C TYR A 101 -14.46 12.99 -9.47
N CYS A 102 -13.29 12.72 -8.88
CA CYS A 102 -12.75 13.59 -7.83
C CYS A 102 -12.42 14.98 -8.37
N GLY A 103 -11.87 15.08 -9.59
CA GLY A 103 -11.61 16.34 -10.26
C GLY A 103 -12.88 17.13 -10.55
N ALA A 104 -13.93 16.46 -11.04
CA ALA A 104 -15.24 17.09 -11.29
C ALA A 104 -15.93 17.58 -10.00
N LEU A 105 -15.65 16.96 -8.86
CA LEU A 105 -16.16 17.37 -7.54
C LEU A 105 -15.19 18.32 -6.80
N GLU A 106 -14.03 18.62 -7.39
CA GLU A 106 -12.96 19.44 -6.81
C GLU A 106 -12.46 18.96 -5.44
N ILE A 107 -12.53 17.64 -5.19
CA ILE A 107 -12.13 17.03 -3.92
C ILE A 107 -10.75 16.37 -3.98
N PRO A 108 -10.01 16.31 -2.85
CA PRO A 108 -8.72 15.62 -2.80
C PRO A 108 -8.90 14.11 -2.97
N CYS A 109 -7.95 13.51 -3.71
CA CYS A 109 -7.84 12.07 -3.89
C CYS A 109 -6.42 11.61 -3.61
N VAL A 110 -6.21 10.86 -2.52
CA VAL A 110 -4.92 10.21 -2.25
C VAL A 110 -4.88 8.88 -2.97
N PHE A 111 -3.88 8.72 -3.84
CA PHE A 111 -3.60 7.49 -4.56
C PHE A 111 -2.43 6.75 -3.93
N THR A 112 -2.64 5.49 -3.57
CA THR A 112 -1.57 4.64 -3.08
C THR A 112 -0.80 4.03 -4.24
N SER A 113 0.39 4.54 -4.51
CA SER A 113 1.35 3.98 -5.45
C SER A 113 2.31 3.02 -4.72
N THR A 114 3.48 2.77 -5.28
CA THR A 114 4.43 1.74 -4.82
C THR A 114 5.88 2.18 -5.01
N ASP A 115 6.79 1.65 -4.22
CA ASP A 115 8.23 1.71 -4.41
C ASP A 115 8.68 1.00 -5.72
N GLN A 116 7.89 0.07 -6.24
CA GLN A 116 8.19 -0.66 -7.48
C GLN A 116 8.02 0.17 -8.77
N VAL A 117 7.77 1.46 -8.65
CA VAL A 117 7.91 2.42 -9.77
C VAL A 117 9.38 2.68 -10.12
N PHE A 118 10.31 2.18 -9.33
CA PHE A 118 11.76 2.33 -9.50
C PHE A 118 12.42 1.01 -9.93
N ASP A 119 13.57 1.11 -10.59
CA ASP A 119 14.35 -0.02 -11.13
C ASP A 119 15.25 -0.73 -10.09
N GLY A 120 15.55 -0.07 -8.99
CA GLY A 120 16.43 -0.60 -7.95
C GLY A 120 17.92 -0.36 -8.17
N LEU A 121 18.32 0.51 -9.12
CA LEU A 121 19.72 0.74 -9.48
C LEU A 121 20.38 1.88 -8.70
N ASN A 122 19.60 2.87 -8.26
CA ASN A 122 20.11 4.10 -7.64
C ASN A 122 19.38 4.47 -6.33
N PRO A 123 19.26 3.55 -5.34
CA PRO A 123 18.60 3.84 -4.05
C PRO A 123 19.50 4.71 -3.13
N PRO A 124 18.90 5.40 -2.15
CA PRO A 124 17.48 5.56 -1.92
C PRO A 124 16.83 6.56 -2.88
N TYR A 125 15.56 6.35 -3.22
CA TYR A 125 14.81 7.22 -4.13
C TYR A 125 14.03 8.28 -3.37
N ASN A 126 14.19 9.54 -3.74
CA ASN A 126 13.34 10.65 -3.29
C ASN A 126 12.19 10.92 -4.27
N GLU A 127 11.27 11.82 -3.92
CA GLU A 127 10.07 12.11 -4.72
C GLU A 127 10.36 12.66 -6.12
N SER A 128 11.52 13.29 -6.33
CA SER A 128 11.96 13.83 -7.62
C SER A 128 12.72 12.82 -8.48
N ALA A 129 13.04 11.63 -7.95
CA ALA A 129 13.74 10.59 -8.70
C ALA A 129 12.89 10.12 -9.90
N PRO A 130 13.50 9.94 -11.08
CA PRO A 130 12.79 9.45 -12.25
C PRO A 130 12.27 8.04 -12.03
N VAL A 131 11.00 7.80 -12.41
CA VAL A 131 10.40 6.47 -12.35
C VAL A 131 10.89 5.61 -13.51
N SER A 132 11.23 4.35 -13.23
CA SER A 132 11.75 3.37 -14.18
C SER A 132 11.34 1.95 -13.76
N PRO A 133 10.03 1.61 -13.83
CA PRO A 133 9.53 0.32 -13.38
C PRO A 133 10.07 -0.83 -14.26
N ILE A 134 10.34 -1.98 -13.64
CA ILE A 134 10.84 -3.17 -14.35
C ILE A 134 9.81 -4.31 -14.43
N ASN A 135 8.59 -4.10 -13.95
CA ASN A 135 7.51 -5.08 -14.03
C ASN A 135 6.18 -4.37 -14.30
N LEU A 136 5.21 -5.14 -14.80
CA LEU A 136 3.92 -4.63 -15.24
C LEU A 136 3.11 -3.96 -14.10
N TYR A 137 3.27 -4.42 -12.86
CA TYR A 137 2.64 -3.77 -11.71
C TYR A 137 3.14 -2.32 -11.54
N GLY A 138 4.46 -2.15 -11.54
CA GLY A 138 5.08 -0.83 -11.46
C GLY A 138 4.70 0.08 -12.64
N GLU A 139 4.70 -0.46 -13.87
CA GLU A 139 4.28 0.27 -15.08
C GLU A 139 2.84 0.78 -14.96
N HIS A 140 1.91 -0.08 -14.53
CA HIS A 140 0.51 0.31 -14.34
C HIS A 140 0.35 1.37 -13.24
N LYS A 141 1.16 1.30 -12.16
CA LYS A 141 1.14 2.32 -11.12
C LYS A 141 1.66 3.66 -11.64
N VAL A 142 2.73 3.68 -12.44
CA VAL A 142 3.25 4.90 -13.10
C VAL A 142 2.20 5.51 -14.04
N LEU A 143 1.52 4.70 -14.85
CA LEU A 143 0.43 5.17 -15.72
C LEU A 143 -0.71 5.80 -14.91
N ALA A 144 -1.06 5.19 -13.78
CA ALA A 144 -2.08 5.73 -12.88
C ALA A 144 -1.62 7.02 -12.20
N GLU A 145 -0.39 7.10 -11.66
CA GLU A 145 0.17 8.33 -11.08
C GLU A 145 0.02 9.52 -12.02
N LYS A 146 0.51 9.35 -13.26
CA LYS A 146 0.46 10.38 -14.30
C LYS A 146 -0.98 10.79 -14.61
N GLY A 147 -1.82 9.81 -14.92
CA GLY A 147 -3.18 10.07 -15.35
C GLY A 147 -4.09 10.60 -14.25
N MET A 148 -3.81 10.34 -12.98
CA MET A 148 -4.53 10.93 -11.85
C MET A 148 -4.22 12.42 -11.71
N GLY A 149 -2.94 12.82 -11.80
CA GLY A 149 -2.54 14.23 -11.75
C GLY A 149 -3.10 15.05 -12.92
N GLU A 150 -3.23 14.44 -14.10
CA GLU A 150 -3.84 15.09 -15.29
C GLU A 150 -5.35 15.34 -15.14
N ARG A 151 -6.05 14.54 -14.33
CA ARG A 151 -7.52 14.57 -14.17
C ARG A 151 -7.99 15.28 -12.92
N ASN A 152 -7.14 15.35 -11.90
CA ASN A 152 -7.45 15.97 -10.64
C ASN A 152 -6.23 16.71 -10.10
N SER A 153 -6.27 18.05 -10.13
CA SER A 153 -5.19 18.90 -9.59
C SER A 153 -4.99 18.73 -8.07
N ASN A 154 -5.99 18.20 -7.36
CA ASN A 154 -5.94 17.88 -5.94
C ASN A 154 -5.55 16.42 -5.68
N ALA A 155 -5.04 15.69 -6.68
CA ALA A 155 -4.53 14.33 -6.50
C ALA A 155 -3.19 14.35 -5.75
N ILE A 156 -3.06 13.42 -4.81
CA ILE A 156 -1.86 13.21 -4.00
C ILE A 156 -1.39 11.77 -4.22
N VAL A 157 -0.19 11.58 -4.70
CA VAL A 157 0.43 10.26 -4.88
C VAL A 157 1.23 9.91 -3.64
N CYS A 158 0.88 8.81 -2.97
CA CYS A 158 1.69 8.24 -1.90
C CYS A 158 2.39 6.98 -2.40
N ARG A 159 3.71 7.02 -2.57
CA ARG A 159 4.51 5.85 -2.90
C ARG A 159 4.79 5.07 -1.62
N MET A 160 4.21 3.88 -1.59
CA MET A 160 4.23 3.01 -0.42
C MET A 160 5.39 2.01 -0.52
N PRO A 161 6.07 1.72 0.58
CA PRO A 161 7.05 0.64 0.65
C PRO A 161 6.37 -0.72 0.84
N LEU A 162 7.18 -1.76 1.10
CA LEU A 162 6.69 -3.00 1.66
C LEU A 162 5.97 -2.73 2.99
N MET A 163 4.72 -3.18 3.11
CA MET A 163 3.93 -3.03 4.32
C MET A 163 3.74 -4.37 5.03
N PHE A 164 3.79 -4.36 6.37
CA PHE A 164 3.63 -5.55 7.20
C PHE A 164 2.62 -5.33 8.34
N GLY A 165 2.08 -6.43 8.87
CA GLY A 165 1.11 -6.41 9.96
C GLY A 165 0.06 -7.49 9.81
N VAL A 166 -1.04 -7.35 10.55
CA VAL A 166 -2.16 -8.29 10.56
C VAL A 166 -3.42 -7.60 10.10
N ALA A 167 -4.16 -8.22 9.19
CA ALA A 167 -5.48 -7.78 8.77
C ALA A 167 -6.42 -9.00 8.64
N PRO A 168 -7.68 -8.92 9.13
CA PRO A 168 -8.54 -10.09 9.22
C PRO A 168 -9.08 -10.58 7.87
N TYR A 169 -9.10 -9.72 6.85
CA TYR A 169 -9.68 -10.03 5.53
C TYR A 169 -8.63 -10.14 4.41
N ALA A 170 -7.36 -9.88 4.72
CA ALA A 170 -6.27 -9.97 3.74
C ALA A 170 -5.00 -10.48 4.42
N GLU A 171 -4.55 -11.64 4.00
CA GLU A 171 -3.31 -12.21 4.51
C GLU A 171 -2.11 -11.37 4.05
N SER A 172 -1.30 -10.93 5.02
CA SER A 172 -0.03 -10.26 4.76
C SER A 172 1.11 -11.28 4.72
N PHE A 173 2.23 -10.88 4.08
CA PHE A 173 3.42 -11.72 4.10
C PHE A 173 3.92 -12.00 5.54
N LEU A 174 3.73 -11.05 6.47
CA LEU A 174 4.11 -11.23 7.87
C LEU A 174 3.35 -12.38 8.53
N GLN A 175 2.03 -12.49 8.29
CA GLN A 175 1.21 -13.59 8.82
C GLN A 175 1.69 -14.93 8.26
N SER A 176 1.96 -15.00 6.95
CA SER A 176 2.53 -16.20 6.33
C SER A 176 3.89 -16.59 6.91
N PHE A 177 4.78 -15.61 7.13
CA PHE A 177 6.10 -15.84 7.75
C PHE A 177 5.96 -16.34 9.18
N ALA A 178 5.15 -15.68 9.99
CA ALA A 178 4.92 -16.07 11.38
C ALA A 178 4.34 -17.49 11.48
N ASN A 179 3.36 -17.83 10.64
CA ASN A 179 2.77 -19.17 10.60
C ASN A 179 3.81 -20.24 10.21
N THR A 180 4.67 -19.96 9.22
CA THR A 180 5.74 -20.86 8.79
C THR A 180 6.74 -21.12 9.93
N LEU A 181 7.18 -20.07 10.62
CA LEU A 181 8.10 -20.18 11.75
C LEU A 181 7.46 -20.92 12.94
N GLN A 182 6.21 -20.63 13.28
CA GLN A 182 5.48 -21.33 14.34
C GLN A 182 5.28 -22.83 14.05
N ALA A 183 5.13 -23.17 12.77
CA ALA A 183 5.07 -24.57 12.33
C ALA A 183 6.45 -25.28 12.34
N GLY A 184 7.53 -24.61 12.75
CA GLY A 184 8.89 -25.15 12.71
C GLY A 184 9.44 -25.39 11.32
N GLN A 185 8.85 -24.74 10.30
CA GLN A 185 9.25 -24.92 8.91
C GLN A 185 10.30 -23.89 8.50
N PRO A 186 11.23 -24.26 7.59
CA PRO A 186 12.22 -23.34 7.10
C PRO A 186 11.57 -22.23 6.25
N LEU A 187 12.03 -21.01 6.47
CA LEU A 187 11.58 -19.81 5.77
C LEU A 187 12.71 -19.29 4.87
N LYS A 188 12.53 -19.38 3.55
CA LYS A 188 13.48 -18.86 2.56
C LYS A 188 13.22 -17.38 2.35
N LEU A 189 14.26 -16.54 2.49
CA LEU A 189 14.17 -15.10 2.40
C LEU A 189 15.29 -14.51 1.55
N PHE A 190 14.93 -13.54 0.72
CA PHE A 190 15.86 -12.88 -0.19
C PHE A 190 16.84 -11.96 0.56
N THR A 191 18.12 -12.09 0.25
CA THR A 191 19.18 -11.20 0.73
C THR A 191 19.33 -9.97 -0.16
N ASP A 192 18.84 -10.05 -1.39
CA ASP A 192 18.92 -9.06 -2.46
C ASP A 192 17.56 -8.41 -2.80
N GLU A 193 16.58 -8.49 -1.92
CA GLU A 193 15.34 -7.70 -1.97
C GLU A 193 15.30 -6.73 -0.79
N ILE A 194 15.66 -5.46 -1.04
CA ILE A 194 15.84 -4.43 -0.01
C ILE A 194 14.72 -3.39 -0.12
N ARG A 195 14.15 -3.00 1.02
CA ARG A 195 13.02 -2.07 1.16
C ARG A 195 13.21 -1.17 2.40
N THR A 196 12.29 -0.21 2.55
CA THR A 196 12.10 0.60 3.77
C THR A 196 10.73 0.31 4.39
N PRO A 197 10.53 -0.90 4.98
CA PRO A 197 9.21 -1.37 5.37
C PRO A 197 8.58 -0.58 6.51
N VAL A 198 7.23 -0.57 6.55
CA VAL A 198 6.44 0.03 7.64
C VAL A 198 5.26 -0.88 7.98
N SER A 199 4.71 -0.73 9.20
CA SER A 199 3.45 -1.42 9.52
C SER A 199 2.26 -0.81 8.78
N GLY A 200 1.19 -1.59 8.60
CA GLY A 200 -0.05 -1.12 7.99
C GLY A 200 -0.68 0.04 8.75
N GLN A 201 -0.56 0.05 10.09
CA GLN A 201 -1.05 1.14 10.92
C GLN A 201 -0.27 2.44 10.66
N THR A 202 1.05 2.37 10.63
CA THR A 202 1.92 3.51 10.34
C THR A 202 1.71 4.02 8.91
N ALA A 203 1.57 3.11 7.93
CA ALA A 203 1.22 3.46 6.56
C ALA A 203 -0.09 4.25 6.48
N ALA A 204 -1.15 3.80 7.17
CA ALA A 204 -2.43 4.48 7.23
C ALA A 204 -2.32 5.89 7.82
N GLN A 205 -1.56 6.07 8.89
CA GLN A 205 -1.29 7.38 9.50
C GLN A 205 -0.57 8.32 8.52
N GLY A 206 0.42 7.81 7.78
CA GLY A 206 1.13 8.59 6.76
C GLY A 206 0.22 9.04 5.61
N ILE A 207 -0.69 8.19 5.14
CA ILE A 207 -1.67 8.51 4.09
C ILE A 207 -2.68 9.56 4.59
N LEU A 208 -3.16 9.45 5.82
CA LEU A 208 -4.06 10.46 6.42
C LEU A 208 -3.34 11.79 6.64
N LEU A 209 -2.06 11.77 6.99
CA LEU A 209 -1.22 12.97 7.03
C LEU A 209 -1.09 13.61 5.63
N ALA A 210 -0.84 12.80 4.59
CA ALA A 210 -0.76 13.28 3.22
C ALA A 210 -2.10 13.91 2.76
N LEU A 211 -3.23 13.29 3.07
CA LEU A 211 -4.56 13.84 2.78
C LEU A 211 -4.76 15.23 3.41
N LYS A 212 -4.23 15.44 4.61
CA LYS A 212 -4.40 16.71 5.36
C LYS A 212 -3.48 17.83 4.86
N GLN A 213 -2.26 17.53 4.48
CA GLN A 213 -1.21 18.53 4.21
C GLN A 213 -0.09 18.06 3.28
N GLY A 214 -0.27 16.94 2.56
CA GLY A 214 0.75 16.41 1.67
C GLY A 214 0.95 17.24 0.40
N PRO A 215 2.16 17.19 -0.19
CA PRO A 215 2.40 17.65 -1.55
C PRO A 215 1.78 16.67 -2.56
N SER A 216 1.87 17.00 -3.86
CA SER A 216 1.33 16.15 -4.94
C SER A 216 1.95 14.75 -5.00
N CYS A 217 3.18 14.56 -4.48
CA CYS A 217 3.83 13.25 -4.32
C CYS A 217 4.54 13.17 -2.97
N LEU A 218 4.41 12.03 -2.28
CA LEU A 218 5.03 11.78 -0.99
C LEU A 218 5.47 10.32 -0.87
N HIS A 219 6.69 10.10 -0.36
CA HIS A 219 7.19 8.78 -0.02
C HIS A 219 6.89 8.45 1.45
N LEU A 220 6.33 7.26 1.72
CA LEU A 220 5.92 6.85 3.07
C LEU A 220 6.68 5.60 3.56
N GLY A 221 8.00 5.54 3.29
CA GLY A 221 8.89 4.51 3.79
C GLY A 221 9.23 4.64 5.27
N GLY A 222 9.72 3.54 5.84
CA GLY A 222 10.27 3.49 7.19
C GLY A 222 11.69 4.05 7.27
N PRO A 223 12.24 4.19 8.50
CA PRO A 223 13.59 4.74 8.71
C PRO A 223 14.70 3.73 8.36
N GLU A 224 14.39 2.46 8.24
CA GLU A 224 15.38 1.39 8.06
C GLU A 224 15.31 0.81 6.64
N ARG A 225 16.47 0.82 5.98
CA ARG A 225 16.71 0.10 4.73
C ARG A 225 17.15 -1.32 5.07
N ILE A 226 16.32 -2.32 4.75
CA ILE A 226 16.52 -3.68 5.24
C ILE A 226 16.19 -4.72 4.15
N SER A 227 16.96 -5.83 4.09
CA SER A 227 16.62 -6.96 3.22
C SER A 227 15.47 -7.79 3.78
N ARG A 228 14.84 -8.63 2.93
CA ARG A 228 13.85 -9.60 3.41
C ARG A 228 14.43 -10.55 4.44
N TYR A 229 15.68 -10.98 4.24
CA TYR A 229 16.38 -11.88 5.16
C TYR A 229 16.63 -11.22 6.51
N ASP A 230 17.12 -9.98 6.52
CA ASP A 230 17.36 -9.25 7.77
C ASP A 230 16.06 -8.90 8.48
N PHE A 231 14.97 -8.57 7.75
CA PHE A 231 13.63 -8.46 8.31
C PHE A 231 13.22 -9.77 9.02
N GLY A 232 13.51 -10.92 8.40
CA GLY A 232 13.26 -12.24 9.01
C GLY A 232 14.01 -12.44 10.32
N LYS A 233 15.28 -11.99 10.44
CA LYS A 233 16.03 -12.04 11.69
C LYS A 233 15.37 -11.20 12.79
N VAL A 234 14.94 -9.98 12.46
CA VAL A 234 14.22 -9.13 13.41
C VAL A 234 12.90 -9.80 13.84
N LEU A 235 12.17 -10.39 12.90
CA LEU A 235 10.91 -11.10 13.20
C LEU A 235 11.15 -12.28 14.14
N VAL A 236 12.16 -13.11 13.87
CA VAL A 236 12.52 -14.27 14.74
C VAL A 236 12.90 -13.79 16.14
N LYS A 237 13.68 -12.72 16.25
CA LYS A 237 14.03 -12.12 17.54
C LYS A 237 12.79 -11.67 18.32
N VAL A 238 11.86 -10.97 17.67
CA VAL A 238 10.63 -10.49 18.29
C VAL A 238 9.72 -11.63 18.74
N LEU A 239 9.66 -12.71 17.97
CA LEU A 239 8.87 -13.91 18.31
C LEU A 239 9.56 -14.88 19.26
N ASN A 240 10.78 -14.56 19.74
CA ASN A 240 11.63 -15.46 20.53
C ASN A 240 11.82 -16.83 19.85
N GLY A 241 11.91 -16.83 18.51
CA GLY A 241 12.06 -18.02 17.69
C GLY A 241 13.54 -18.40 17.48
N SER A 242 13.78 -19.35 16.56
CA SER A 242 15.12 -19.83 16.21
C SER A 242 15.53 -19.35 14.82
N GLU A 243 16.68 -18.67 14.72
CA GLU A 243 17.26 -18.25 13.43
C GLU A 243 17.66 -19.43 12.53
N VAL A 244 17.80 -20.64 13.07
CA VAL A 244 18.08 -21.86 12.30
C VAL A 244 17.02 -22.14 11.23
N LEU A 245 15.79 -21.65 11.43
CA LEU A 245 14.72 -21.78 10.45
C LEU A 245 14.86 -20.80 9.27
N LEU A 246 15.71 -19.78 9.36
CA LEU A 246 15.90 -18.83 8.26
C LEU A 246 16.90 -19.36 7.23
N GLN A 247 16.51 -19.38 5.98
CA GLN A 247 17.33 -19.75 4.86
C GLN A 247 17.52 -18.55 3.92
N ALA A 248 18.77 -18.10 3.79
CA ALA A 248 19.13 -17.05 2.84
C ALA A 248 19.03 -17.59 1.40
N CYS A 249 18.46 -16.79 0.50
CA CYS A 249 18.47 -17.06 -0.93
C CYS A 249 18.55 -15.75 -1.72
N GLN A 250 18.81 -15.84 -3.01
CA GLN A 250 18.75 -14.71 -3.94
C GLN A 250 17.51 -14.79 -4.81
N GLN A 251 17.10 -13.66 -5.38
CA GLN A 251 15.94 -13.63 -6.30
C GLN A 251 16.16 -14.52 -7.51
N ALA A 252 17.40 -14.63 -7.99
CA ALA A 252 17.76 -15.51 -9.10
C ALA A 252 17.55 -16.99 -8.81
N ASP A 253 17.49 -17.40 -7.55
CA ASP A 253 17.28 -18.80 -7.13
C ASP A 253 15.81 -19.21 -7.19
N VAL A 254 14.88 -18.26 -7.38
CA VAL A 254 13.45 -18.50 -7.32
C VAL A 254 12.77 -18.06 -8.63
N PRO A 255 12.17 -18.97 -9.40
CA PRO A 255 11.40 -18.59 -10.59
C PRO A 255 10.21 -17.69 -10.21
N MET A 256 10.14 -16.52 -10.82
CA MET A 256 9.04 -15.54 -10.63
C MET A 256 8.52 -15.08 -11.99
N ALA A 257 7.20 -14.93 -12.13
CA ALA A 257 6.60 -14.45 -13.37
C ALA A 257 6.96 -12.98 -13.66
N ALA A 258 7.07 -12.16 -12.61
CA ALA A 258 7.45 -10.76 -12.73
C ALA A 258 8.86 -10.52 -12.15
N PRO A 259 9.74 -9.77 -12.85
CA PRO A 259 11.02 -9.36 -12.29
C PRO A 259 10.82 -8.50 -11.05
N ARG A 260 11.77 -8.58 -10.12
CA ARG A 260 11.77 -7.81 -8.87
C ARG A 260 12.97 -6.88 -8.82
N PRO A 261 12.77 -5.60 -8.53
CA PRO A 261 13.90 -4.70 -8.31
C PRO A 261 14.63 -5.09 -7.01
N SER A 262 15.95 -5.00 -7.02
CA SER A 262 16.77 -5.42 -5.87
C SER A 262 16.65 -4.46 -4.69
N ASP A 263 16.70 -3.16 -4.93
CA ASP A 263 16.64 -2.15 -3.88
C ASP A 263 15.83 -0.93 -4.30
N VAL A 264 14.62 -0.84 -3.81
CA VAL A 264 13.74 0.32 -4.03
C VAL A 264 13.46 1.07 -2.72
N SER A 265 14.49 1.18 -1.89
CA SER A 265 14.43 1.97 -0.66
C SER A 265 14.01 3.40 -0.96
N LEU A 266 13.02 3.89 -0.22
CA LEU A 266 12.49 5.24 -0.35
C LEU A 266 13.21 6.19 0.62
N ASP A 267 13.61 7.35 0.14
CA ASP A 267 13.92 8.50 0.99
C ASP A 267 12.59 9.18 1.37
N SER A 268 12.21 9.07 2.63
CA SER A 268 10.96 9.65 3.18
C SER A 268 11.21 10.89 4.02
N SER A 269 12.36 11.55 3.85
CA SER A 269 12.76 12.75 4.62
C SER A 269 11.72 13.86 4.53
N LEU A 270 11.02 14.00 3.40
CA LEU A 270 9.94 14.98 3.24
C LEU A 270 8.76 14.64 4.15
N ALA A 271 8.32 13.38 4.17
CA ALA A 271 7.25 12.93 5.06
C ALA A 271 7.61 13.11 6.54
N PHE A 272 8.88 12.82 6.91
CA PHE A 272 9.35 13.02 8.28
C PHE A 272 9.30 14.51 8.70
N LYS A 273 9.63 15.43 7.78
CA LYS A 273 9.50 16.89 8.03
C LYS A 273 8.05 17.30 8.24
N LEU A 274 7.10 16.66 7.56
CA LEU A 274 5.66 16.88 7.71
C LEU A 274 5.07 16.27 8.99
N GLY A 275 5.84 15.48 9.73
CA GLY A 275 5.38 14.86 10.99
C GLY A 275 5.08 13.38 10.91
N TYR A 276 5.36 12.71 9.81
CA TYR A 276 5.33 11.25 9.73
C TYR A 276 6.41 10.64 10.63
N ARG A 277 6.03 9.66 11.49
CA ARG A 277 6.92 9.13 12.54
C ARG A 277 6.86 7.59 12.58
N PRO A 278 7.36 6.90 11.56
CA PRO A 278 7.50 5.45 11.61
C PRO A 278 8.52 5.04 12.69
N GLY A 279 8.22 3.96 13.39
CA GLY A 279 9.17 3.34 14.31
C GLY A 279 10.23 2.50 13.57
N SER A 280 11.20 1.96 14.34
CA SER A 280 12.06 0.89 13.83
C SER A 280 11.24 -0.36 13.48
N VAL A 281 11.75 -1.22 12.59
CA VAL A 281 11.09 -2.48 12.24
C VAL A 281 10.81 -3.31 13.47
N GLU A 282 11.77 -3.40 14.40
CA GLU A 282 11.60 -4.13 15.66
C GLU A 282 10.46 -3.56 16.52
N ALA A 283 10.44 -2.24 16.73
CA ALA A 283 9.41 -1.59 17.53
C ALA A 283 8.01 -1.72 16.91
N GLU A 284 7.92 -1.66 15.58
CA GLU A 284 6.63 -1.86 14.89
C GLU A 284 6.17 -3.31 14.92
N LEU A 285 7.08 -4.29 14.79
CA LEU A 285 6.76 -5.71 14.96
C LEU A 285 6.27 -6.02 16.38
N GLN A 286 6.97 -5.51 17.40
CA GLN A 286 6.52 -5.66 18.80
C GLN A 286 5.09 -5.14 18.97
N ARG A 287 4.80 -3.96 18.44
CA ARG A 287 3.46 -3.36 18.48
C ARG A 287 2.40 -4.19 17.75
N VAL A 288 2.76 -4.75 16.58
CA VAL A 288 1.86 -5.61 15.80
C VAL A 288 1.49 -6.90 16.55
N PHE A 289 2.43 -7.46 17.32
CA PHE A 289 2.20 -8.68 18.10
C PHE A 289 1.74 -8.41 19.55
N GLY A 290 1.62 -7.14 19.97
CA GLY A 290 1.16 -6.76 21.31
C GLY A 290 2.20 -7.03 22.39
N LEU A 291 3.50 -6.91 22.07
CA LEU A 291 4.65 -7.18 22.95
C LEU A 291 5.26 -5.88 23.49
#